data_7b9aaa6a11c556f98e5f32b1d39f9f74
#
_entry.id   7b9aaa6a11c556f98e5f32b1d39f9f74
#
_cell.length_a   1.000
_cell.length_b   1.000
_cell.length_c   1.000
_cell.angle_alpha   90.00
_cell.angle_beta   90.00
_cell.angle_gamma   90.00
#
_symmetry.space_group_name_H-M   'P 1'
#
loop_
_entity.id
_entity.type
_entity.pdbx_description
1 polymer ?
#
loop_
_entity_poly.entity_id
_entity_poly.type
_entity_poly.pdbx_seq_one_letter_code
_entity_poly.pdbx_strand_id
1 'polypeptide(L)' 'MTELQFRVSLYSPAAIDRALEAFAPFADFERQMHDGVEVVRLTAKPGEDEPLIAGELANYVLGATVDGADPATVEET' A
#
# COMPACT_ATOMS: atom_id res chain seq x y z
N MET A 1 -1.85 -14.86 6.56
CA MET A 1 -2.02 -13.40 6.75
C MET A 1 -0.68 -12.71 6.77
N THR A 2 -0.56 -11.61 6.04
CA THR A 2 0.67 -10.83 5.95
C THR A 2 0.43 -9.44 6.49
N GLU A 3 1.32 -8.95 7.33
CA GLU A 3 1.23 -7.60 7.88
C GLU A 3 2.21 -6.69 7.16
N LEU A 4 1.73 -5.56 6.66
CA LEU A 4 2.54 -4.52 6.04
C LEU A 4 2.43 -3.27 6.89
N GLN A 5 3.53 -2.55 7.04
CA GLN A 5 3.56 -1.32 7.82
C GLN A 5 4.04 -0.17 6.94
N PHE A 6 3.22 0.89 6.87
CA PHE A 6 3.54 2.07 6.08
C PHE A 6 3.62 3.28 6.98
N ARG A 7 4.80 3.85 7.09
CA ARG A 7 5.00 5.06 7.86
C ARG A 7 4.39 6.24 7.08
N VAL A 8 3.40 6.91 7.68
CA VAL A 8 2.66 7.96 6.97
C VAL A 8 3.50 9.18 6.62
N SER A 9 4.67 9.33 7.24
CA SER A 9 5.61 10.38 6.86
C SER A 9 6.32 10.08 5.54
N LEU A 10 6.29 8.82 5.08
CA LEU A 10 6.97 8.37 3.86
C LEU A 10 6.00 7.95 2.76
N TYR A 11 4.80 7.49 3.15
CA TYR A 11 3.82 6.97 2.20
C TYR A 11 2.52 7.74 2.32
N SER A 12 1.98 8.14 1.18
CA SER A 12 0.72 8.88 1.13
C SER A 12 -0.45 8.01 1.57
N PRO A 13 -1.28 8.45 2.53
CA PRO A 13 -2.49 7.71 2.89
C PRO A 13 -3.42 7.51 1.69
N ALA A 14 -3.50 8.48 0.79
CA ALA A 14 -4.30 8.34 -0.42
C ALA A 14 -3.76 7.26 -1.34
N ALA A 15 -2.43 7.08 -1.38
CA ALA A 15 -1.81 6.01 -2.15
C ALA A 15 -2.16 4.64 -1.58
N ILE A 16 -2.17 4.54 -0.24
CA ILE A 16 -2.58 3.31 0.43
C ILE A 16 -4.03 2.99 0.11
N ASP A 17 -4.93 3.98 0.20
CA ASP A 17 -6.33 3.80 -0.17
C ASP A 17 -6.50 3.25 -1.57
N ARG A 18 -5.80 3.85 -2.53
CA ARG A 18 -5.87 3.41 -3.94
C ARG A 18 -5.34 2.00 -4.12
N ALA A 19 -4.27 1.67 -3.41
CA ALA A 19 -3.69 0.34 -3.50
C ALA A 19 -4.65 -0.72 -2.98
N LEU A 20 -5.26 -0.50 -1.82
CA LEU A 20 -6.20 -1.46 -1.26
C LEU A 20 -7.42 -1.63 -2.14
N GLU A 21 -7.87 -0.55 -2.75
CA GLU A 21 -8.98 -0.59 -3.70
C GLU A 21 -8.63 -1.41 -4.94
N ALA A 22 -7.43 -1.19 -5.48
CA ALA A 22 -6.96 -1.90 -6.67
C ALA A 22 -6.80 -3.40 -6.42
N PHE A 23 -6.42 -3.78 -5.21
CA PHE A 23 -6.15 -5.18 -4.87
C PHE A 23 -7.31 -5.87 -4.18
N ALA A 24 -8.43 -5.16 -3.94
CA ALA A 24 -9.61 -5.73 -3.29
C ALA A 24 -10.13 -7.02 -3.93
N PRO A 25 -10.07 -7.21 -5.26
CA PRO A 25 -10.49 -8.48 -5.86
C PRO A 25 -9.63 -9.68 -5.48
N PHE A 26 -8.40 -9.45 -4.99
CA PHE A 26 -7.42 -10.51 -4.76
C PHE A 26 -7.21 -10.83 -3.29
N ALA A 27 -7.56 -9.92 -2.38
CA ALA A 27 -7.28 -10.09 -0.97
C ALA A 27 -8.22 -9.28 -0.11
N ASP A 28 -8.33 -9.69 1.15
CA ASP A 28 -9.06 -8.95 2.17
C ASP A 28 -8.05 -8.17 3.00
N PHE A 29 -8.44 -6.98 3.47
CA PHE A 29 -7.55 -6.10 4.20
C PHE A 29 -8.18 -5.60 5.49
N GLU A 30 -7.34 -5.52 6.54
CA GLU A 30 -7.66 -4.81 7.76
C GLU A 30 -6.65 -3.68 7.92
N ARG A 31 -7.11 -2.51 8.31
CA ARG A 31 -6.28 -1.33 8.46
C ARG A 31 -6.33 -0.83 9.90
N GLN A 32 -5.17 -0.43 10.41
CA GLN A 32 -5.08 0.14 11.74
C GLN A 32 -3.98 1.19 11.75
N MET A 33 -4.27 2.35 12.35
CA MET A 33 -3.26 3.40 12.50
C MET A 33 -2.70 3.34 13.91
N HIS A 34 -1.37 3.36 14.01
CA HIS A 34 -0.71 3.30 15.31
C HIS A 34 0.60 4.10 15.25
N ASP A 35 0.69 5.16 16.05
CA ASP A 35 1.89 6.00 16.16
C ASP A 35 2.47 6.45 14.81
N GLY A 36 1.60 6.93 13.91
CA GLY A 36 2.04 7.41 12.61
C GLY A 36 2.41 6.31 11.62
N VAL A 37 2.06 5.07 11.93
CA VAL A 37 2.25 3.93 11.04
C VAL A 37 0.89 3.35 10.70
N GLU A 38 0.61 3.22 9.43
CA GLU A 38 -0.57 2.49 9.00
C GLU A 38 -0.21 1.02 8.84
N VAL A 39 -0.86 0.17 9.64
CA VAL A 39 -0.66 -1.27 9.59
C VAL A 39 -1.77 -1.85 8.73
N VAL A 40 -1.39 -2.57 7.68
CA VAL A 40 -2.32 -3.24 6.78
C VAL A 40 -2.12 -4.73 6.91
N ARG A 41 -3.15 -5.44 7.34
CA ARG A 41 -3.13 -6.89 7.39
C ARG A 41 -3.85 -7.43 6.17
N LEU A 42 -3.14 -8.25 5.42
CA LEU A 42 -3.59 -8.76 4.14
C LEU A 42 -3.80 -10.26 4.24
N THR A 43 -4.97 -10.73 3.81
CA THR A 43 -5.25 -12.15 3.68
C THR A 43 -5.65 -12.41 2.24
N ALA A 44 -4.85 -13.20 1.53
CA ALA A 44 -5.14 -13.52 0.14
C ALA A 44 -6.43 -14.33 0.03
N LYS A 45 -7.20 -14.07 -1.01
CA LYS A 45 -8.38 -14.87 -1.30
C LYS A 45 -7.95 -16.25 -1.79
N PRO A 46 -8.85 -17.27 -1.69
CA PRO A 46 -8.50 -18.61 -2.14
C PRO A 46 -7.97 -18.61 -3.57
N GLY A 47 -6.85 -19.32 -3.77
CA GLY A 47 -6.24 -19.42 -5.08
C GLY A 47 -5.24 -18.32 -5.41
N GLU A 48 -5.10 -17.30 -4.55
CA GLU A 48 -4.17 -16.21 -4.75
C GLU A 48 -2.86 -16.43 -4.00
N ASP A 49 -1.78 -15.84 -4.52
CA ASP A 49 -0.44 -15.94 -3.93
C ASP A 49 -0.23 -14.78 -2.98
N GLU A 50 -0.37 -15.01 -1.68
CA GLU A 50 -0.31 -13.94 -0.69
C GLU A 50 1.04 -13.20 -0.65
N PRO A 51 2.21 -13.88 -0.64
CA PRO A 51 3.47 -13.15 -0.65
C PRO A 51 3.65 -12.29 -1.90
N LEU A 52 3.18 -12.77 -3.04
CA LEU A 52 3.26 -12.00 -4.28
C LEU A 52 2.38 -10.77 -4.21
N ILE A 53 1.14 -10.93 -3.73
CA ILE A 53 0.21 -9.80 -3.57
C ILE A 53 0.80 -8.77 -2.62
N ALA A 54 1.37 -9.20 -1.50
CA ALA A 54 1.96 -8.29 -0.53
C ALA A 54 3.09 -7.47 -1.15
N GLY A 55 3.96 -8.11 -1.95
CA GLY A 55 5.05 -7.42 -2.64
C GLY A 55 4.54 -6.43 -3.67
N GLU A 56 3.55 -6.83 -4.47
CA GLU A 56 2.98 -5.97 -5.48
C GLU A 56 2.23 -4.79 -4.88
N LEU A 57 1.51 -5.04 -3.77
CA LEU A 57 0.82 -3.98 -3.06
C LEU A 57 1.80 -2.92 -2.55
N ALA A 58 2.90 -3.35 -1.93
CA ALA A 58 3.92 -2.45 -1.41
C ALA A 58 4.50 -1.61 -2.55
N ASN A 59 4.78 -2.21 -3.69
CA ASN A 59 5.29 -1.49 -4.85
C ASN A 59 4.25 -0.51 -5.39
N TYR A 60 2.99 -0.88 -5.40
CA TYR A 60 1.92 0.01 -5.84
C TYR A 60 1.83 1.24 -4.94
N VAL A 61 1.87 1.04 -3.62
CA VAL A 61 1.82 2.15 -2.66
C VAL A 61 3.00 3.09 -2.86
N LEU A 62 4.19 2.54 -3.07
CA LEU A 62 5.38 3.35 -3.32
C LEU A 62 5.22 4.17 -4.60
N GLY A 63 4.81 3.53 -5.69
CA GLY A 63 4.62 4.19 -6.98
C GLY A 63 3.56 5.28 -6.91
N ALA A 64 2.43 5.00 -6.28
CA ALA A 64 1.35 5.97 -6.13
C ALA A 64 1.74 7.13 -5.22
N THR A 65 2.58 6.88 -4.22
CA THR A 65 3.12 7.92 -3.35
C THR A 65 4.00 8.87 -4.15
N VAL A 66 4.87 8.32 -4.98
CA VAL A 66 5.76 9.12 -5.84
C VAL A 66 4.95 9.91 -6.85
N ASP A 67 3.96 9.28 -7.49
CA ASP A 67 3.10 9.93 -8.47
C ASP A 67 2.29 11.08 -7.86
N GLY A 68 1.94 10.95 -6.59
CA GLY A 68 1.21 11.98 -5.86
C GLY A 68 2.10 13.05 -5.25
N ALA A 69 3.42 12.96 -5.42
CA ALA A 69 4.36 13.93 -4.89
C ALA A 69 4.31 15.25 -5.67
N ASP A 70 4.94 16.27 -5.11
CA ASP A 70 5.03 17.57 -5.76
C ASP A 70 5.64 17.40 -7.16
N PRO A 71 4.96 17.88 -8.21
CA PRO A 71 5.49 17.78 -9.58
C PRO A 71 6.90 18.33 -9.76
N ALA A 72 7.23 19.39 -9.04
CA ALA A 72 8.58 19.97 -9.11
C ALA A 72 9.64 19.01 -8.63
N THR A 73 9.32 18.19 -7.63
CA THR A 73 10.23 17.18 -7.12
C THR A 73 10.42 16.06 -8.13
N VAL A 74 9.35 15.67 -8.79
CA VAL A 74 9.40 14.62 -9.81
C VAL A 74 10.23 15.06 -10.99
N GLU A 75 10.10 16.31 -11.40
CA GLU A 75 10.80 16.83 -12.56
C GLU A 75 12.31 16.90 -12.39
N GLU A 76 12.76 16.99 -11.16
CA GLU A 76 14.19 17.06 -10.87
C GLU A 76 14.89 15.70 -11.01
N THR A 77 14.13 14.65 -11.10
CA THR A 77 14.69 13.33 -11.30
C THR A 77 14.72 12.97 -12.77
#